data_624d589d770294c55603dbfe571178f2
#
_entry.id   624d589d770294c55603dbfe571178f2
#
_cell.length_a   1.000
_cell.length_b   1.000
_cell.length_c   1.000
_cell.angle_alpha   90.00
_cell.angle_beta   90.00
_cell.angle_gamma   90.00
#
_symmetry.space_group_name_H-M   'P 1'
#
loop_
_entity.id
_entity.type
_entity.pdbx_description
1 polymer ?
#
loop_
_entity_poly.entity_id
_entity_poly.type
_entity_poly.pdbx_seq_one_letter_code
_entity_poly.pdbx_strand_id
1 'polypeptide(L)'
;MKICGYGQDRGACTQLRIVGPLNKIEQLKLASVEIITAGDGQSEAKINGADVIVMGRAASTPVQTMIREMKRLGKYVVYDLDDNMFGVSPFSPHWKDFGIMPVNMDHPELGTVPMYVDGRNGYDVKRNRRLRDAFIKVMRLTDCMTVTTPSLKKLYSRYHDNVQMVPNAIDFGLWKPLEVTHKSGKVRVLYTGAANHREDWEYVKEVIIRLQKDYPNWTLVLLGMDWHNHSGGGLDRSRIEWHGWADIDAYPFAMKGLCCDIGIAPISKIEFNECRSSIKWLE
;
A
#
# COMPACT_ATOMS: atom_id res chain seq x y z
N MET A 1 -28.87 7.40 5.95
CA MET A 1 -27.49 7.73 6.32
C MET A 1 -26.72 8.02 5.04
N LYS A 2 -25.99 9.13 5.02
CA LYS A 2 -25.14 9.54 3.91
C LYS A 2 -23.68 9.48 4.32
N ILE A 3 -22.84 8.80 3.55
CA ILE A 3 -21.42 8.62 3.80
C ILE A 3 -20.63 9.39 2.74
N CYS A 4 -19.63 10.15 3.17
CA CYS A 4 -18.66 10.77 2.27
C CYS A 4 -17.28 10.10 2.44
N GLY A 5 -16.75 9.49 1.38
CA GLY A 5 -15.40 8.99 1.31
C GLY A 5 -14.44 10.07 0.83
N TYR A 6 -13.37 10.35 1.61
CA TYR A 6 -12.32 11.30 1.23
C TYR A 6 -11.02 10.54 0.95
N GLY A 7 -10.63 10.49 -0.32
CA GLY A 7 -9.34 9.98 -0.77
C GLY A 7 -8.30 11.09 -0.94
N GLN A 8 -7.10 10.90 -0.43
CA GLN A 8 -6.00 11.85 -0.62
C GLN A 8 -5.52 11.87 -2.09
N ASP A 9 -5.65 10.75 -2.76
CA ASP A 9 -5.27 10.54 -4.16
C ASP A 9 -6.21 9.52 -4.83
N ARG A 10 -5.85 9.06 -6.03
CA ARG A 10 -6.54 7.99 -6.76
C ARG A 10 -5.76 6.67 -6.77
N GLY A 11 -4.77 6.55 -5.89
CA GLY A 11 -3.91 5.37 -5.79
C GLY A 11 -4.59 4.12 -5.26
N ALA A 12 -3.87 3.01 -5.29
CA ALA A 12 -4.38 1.69 -4.92
C ALA A 12 -4.96 1.64 -3.51
N CYS A 13 -4.33 2.29 -2.53
CA CYS A 13 -4.84 2.32 -1.15
C CYS A 13 -6.19 3.04 -1.06
N THR A 14 -6.36 4.18 -1.74
CA THR A 14 -7.65 4.88 -1.79
C THR A 14 -8.72 4.01 -2.47
N GLN A 15 -8.39 3.33 -3.58
CA GLN A 15 -9.32 2.43 -4.26
C GLN A 15 -9.73 1.25 -3.38
N LEU A 16 -8.78 0.57 -2.74
CA LEU A 16 -9.03 -0.62 -1.92
C LEU A 16 -9.70 -0.29 -0.57
N ARG A 17 -9.41 0.88 0.01
CA ARG A 17 -9.82 1.20 1.38
C ARG A 17 -11.04 2.13 1.45
N ILE A 18 -11.23 2.98 0.46
CA ILE A 18 -12.29 4.00 0.47
C ILE A 18 -13.29 3.72 -0.65
N VAL A 19 -12.84 3.76 -1.90
CA VAL A 19 -13.73 3.74 -3.07
C VAL A 19 -14.46 2.40 -3.20
N GLY A 20 -13.73 1.30 -3.23
CA GLY A 20 -14.32 -0.04 -3.42
C GLY A 20 -15.32 -0.42 -2.32
N PRO A 21 -14.94 -0.37 -1.03
CA PRO A 21 -15.88 -0.67 0.06
C PRO A 21 -17.10 0.23 0.09
N LEU A 22 -16.93 1.55 -0.11
CA LEU A 22 -18.06 2.48 -0.08
C LEU A 22 -19.01 2.30 -1.27
N ASN A 23 -18.47 2.09 -2.48
CA ASN A 23 -19.30 1.75 -3.64
C ASN A 23 -20.10 0.45 -3.40
N LYS A 24 -19.50 -0.53 -2.70
CA LYS A 24 -20.21 -1.76 -2.35
C LYS A 24 -21.35 -1.52 -1.36
N ILE A 25 -21.14 -0.65 -0.38
CA ILE A 25 -22.19 -0.21 0.57
C ILE A 25 -23.37 0.42 -0.19
N GLU A 26 -23.09 1.27 -1.19
CA GLU A 26 -24.11 1.90 -2.01
C GLU A 26 -24.86 0.89 -2.89
N GLN A 27 -24.14 -0.01 -3.58
CA GLN A 27 -24.73 -1.09 -4.37
C GLN A 27 -25.68 -1.97 -3.54
N LEU A 28 -25.31 -2.24 -2.29
CA LEU A 28 -26.13 -2.99 -1.34
C LEU A 28 -27.28 -2.16 -0.73
N LYS A 29 -27.40 -0.87 -1.10
CA LYS A 29 -28.43 0.08 -0.60
C LYS A 29 -28.40 0.25 0.93
N LEU A 30 -27.23 0.09 1.55
CA LEU A 30 -27.05 0.26 3.00
C LEU A 30 -26.89 1.73 3.38
N ALA A 31 -26.32 2.55 2.51
CA ALA A 31 -26.22 4.00 2.65
C ALA A 31 -26.11 4.66 1.27
N SER A 32 -26.38 5.96 1.20
CA SER A 32 -26.01 6.80 0.06
C SER A 32 -24.54 7.20 0.20
N VAL A 33 -23.76 7.13 -0.87
CA VAL A 33 -22.32 7.38 -0.85
C VAL A 33 -21.95 8.49 -1.82
N GLU A 34 -21.07 9.37 -1.36
CA GLU A 34 -20.33 10.29 -2.22
C GLU A 34 -18.83 10.12 -2.00
N ILE A 35 -18.06 10.14 -3.08
CA ILE A 35 -16.60 10.04 -3.01
C ILE A 35 -16.01 11.32 -3.54
N ILE A 36 -15.03 11.84 -2.82
CA ILE A 36 -14.25 13.02 -3.18
C ILE A 36 -12.76 12.71 -3.10
N THR A 37 -11.98 13.36 -3.93
CA THR A 37 -10.52 13.35 -3.86
C THR A 37 -9.99 14.73 -3.59
N ALA A 38 -8.76 14.84 -3.10
CA ALA A 38 -8.11 16.13 -2.92
C ALA A 38 -8.13 16.93 -4.23
N GLY A 39 -8.62 18.18 -4.18
CA GLY A 39 -8.77 19.04 -5.35
C GLY A 39 -10.16 19.01 -6.02
N ASP A 40 -11.11 18.20 -5.54
CA ASP A 40 -12.51 18.27 -5.99
C ASP A 40 -13.14 19.59 -5.54
N GLY A 41 -13.57 20.42 -6.49
CA GLY A 41 -14.17 21.75 -6.21
C GLY A 41 -15.51 21.69 -5.47
N GLN A 42 -16.17 20.53 -5.36
CA GLN A 42 -17.43 20.34 -4.63
C GLN A 42 -17.24 19.67 -3.26
N SER A 43 -15.99 19.50 -2.81
CA SER A 43 -15.65 18.75 -1.60
C SER A 43 -16.40 19.27 -0.36
N GLU A 44 -16.49 20.57 -0.18
CA GLU A 44 -17.15 21.17 0.99
C GLU A 44 -18.64 20.85 1.05
N ALA A 45 -19.37 20.99 -0.06
CA ALA A 45 -20.81 20.71 -0.12
C ALA A 45 -21.09 19.22 0.16
N LYS A 46 -20.32 18.31 -0.41
CA LYS A 46 -20.45 16.86 -0.22
C LYS A 46 -20.16 16.48 1.25
N ILE A 47 -19.08 17.00 1.82
CA ILE A 47 -18.74 16.78 3.23
C ILE A 47 -19.84 17.31 4.14
N ASN A 48 -20.35 18.53 3.90
CA ASN A 48 -21.38 19.13 4.70
C ASN A 48 -22.71 18.35 4.65
N GLY A 49 -23.02 17.73 3.55
CA GLY A 49 -24.23 16.90 3.37
C GLY A 49 -24.14 15.50 3.98
N ALA A 50 -22.97 15.03 4.40
CA ALA A 50 -22.79 13.68 4.92
C ALA A 50 -23.02 13.56 6.44
N ASP A 51 -23.45 12.38 6.90
CA ASP A 51 -23.53 12.03 8.33
C ASP A 51 -22.21 11.45 8.83
N VAL A 52 -21.55 10.65 7.97
CA VAL A 52 -20.28 9.96 8.25
C VAL A 52 -19.24 10.35 7.21
N ILE A 53 -18.03 10.63 7.67
CA ILE A 53 -16.87 10.90 6.80
C ILE A 53 -15.85 9.79 7.01
N VAL A 54 -15.47 9.12 5.93
CA VAL A 54 -14.39 8.11 5.93
C VAL A 54 -13.21 8.68 5.17
N MET A 55 -12.06 8.80 5.83
CA MET A 55 -10.87 9.42 5.25
C MET A 55 -9.62 8.59 5.51
N GLY A 56 -8.70 8.56 4.54
CA GLY A 56 -7.44 7.82 4.64
C GLY A 56 -6.21 8.73 4.61
N ARG A 57 -5.16 8.32 5.31
CA ARG A 57 -3.76 8.79 5.24
C ARG A 57 -3.49 10.32 5.32
N ALA A 58 -4.46 11.18 5.32
CA ALA A 58 -4.27 12.62 5.36
C ALA A 58 -4.04 13.13 6.80
N ALA A 59 -3.00 13.95 7.04
CA ALA A 59 -2.65 14.41 8.39
C ALA A 59 -2.22 15.88 8.48
N SER A 60 -2.37 16.66 7.42
CA SER A 60 -1.96 18.07 7.39
C SER A 60 -2.78 18.94 8.37
N THR A 61 -2.28 20.14 8.68
CA THR A 61 -3.01 21.11 9.52
C THR A 61 -4.39 21.46 8.98
N PRO A 62 -4.59 21.70 7.66
CA PRO A 62 -5.93 21.89 7.09
C PRO A 62 -6.87 20.70 7.37
N VAL A 63 -6.38 19.45 7.24
CA VAL A 63 -7.15 18.24 7.55
C VAL A 63 -7.57 18.21 9.01
N GLN A 64 -6.68 18.54 9.94
CA GLN A 64 -7.01 18.61 11.37
C GLN A 64 -8.08 19.65 11.65
N THR A 65 -8.04 20.81 10.98
CA THR A 65 -9.06 21.86 11.10
C THR A 65 -10.40 21.37 10.54
N MET A 66 -10.39 20.74 9.38
CA MET A 66 -11.58 20.15 8.76
C MET A 66 -12.23 19.11 9.69
N ILE A 67 -11.47 18.20 10.29
CA ILE A 67 -12.00 17.20 11.23
C ILE A 67 -12.68 17.86 12.43
N ARG A 68 -12.07 18.90 13.03
CA ARG A 68 -12.69 19.61 14.16
C ARG A 68 -14.02 20.25 13.77
N GLU A 69 -14.09 20.86 12.58
CA GLU A 69 -15.31 21.46 12.09
C GLU A 69 -16.39 20.40 11.81
N MET A 70 -16.05 19.28 11.18
CA MET A 70 -16.97 18.16 10.99
C MET A 70 -17.55 17.66 12.31
N LYS A 71 -16.70 17.48 13.34
CA LYS A 71 -17.15 17.08 14.67
C LYS A 71 -18.04 18.14 15.34
N ARG A 72 -17.71 19.42 15.18
CA ARG A 72 -18.58 20.52 15.66
C ARG A 72 -19.96 20.49 15.02
N LEU A 73 -20.05 20.05 13.76
CA LEU A 73 -21.31 19.85 13.02
C LEU A 73 -22.00 18.52 13.34
N GLY A 74 -21.53 17.78 14.33
CA GLY A 74 -22.12 16.49 14.77
C GLY A 74 -21.88 15.32 13.82
N LYS A 75 -20.91 15.39 12.89
CA LYS A 75 -20.57 14.31 11.96
C LYS A 75 -19.68 13.28 12.62
N TYR A 76 -19.84 12.02 12.23
CA TYR A 76 -18.98 10.92 12.67
C TYR A 76 -17.78 10.79 11.71
N VAL A 77 -16.56 10.85 12.21
CA VAL A 77 -15.35 10.84 11.41
C VAL A 77 -14.56 9.53 11.65
N VAL A 78 -14.38 8.76 10.57
CA VAL A 78 -13.59 7.53 10.54
C VAL A 78 -12.25 7.80 9.83
N TYR A 79 -11.16 7.37 10.45
CA TYR A 79 -9.81 7.49 9.88
C TYR A 79 -9.25 6.11 9.55
N ASP A 80 -8.98 5.86 8.27
CA ASP A 80 -8.46 4.58 7.77
C ASP A 80 -6.95 4.61 7.57
N LEU A 81 -6.25 3.61 8.11
CA LEU A 81 -4.83 3.38 7.89
C LEU A 81 -4.56 1.89 7.63
N ASP A 82 -4.02 1.58 6.47
CA ASP A 82 -3.72 0.22 6.00
C ASP A 82 -2.27 -0.21 6.14
N ASP A 83 -1.37 0.71 6.51
CA ASP A 83 0.07 0.47 6.70
C ASP A 83 0.58 0.96 8.06
N ASN A 84 1.72 0.41 8.49
CA ASN A 84 2.49 0.93 9.63
C ASN A 84 3.28 2.17 9.22
N MET A 85 2.66 3.35 9.30
CA MET A 85 3.30 4.63 8.94
C MET A 85 4.53 4.97 9.81
N PHE A 86 4.70 4.30 10.96
CA PHE A 86 5.79 4.55 11.89
C PHE A 86 6.95 3.55 11.77
N GLY A 87 6.72 2.41 11.11
CA GLY A 87 7.68 1.35 10.91
C GLY A 87 8.15 1.19 9.46
N VAL A 88 8.04 2.25 8.64
CA VAL A 88 8.51 2.23 7.25
C VAL A 88 9.98 1.82 7.20
N SER A 89 10.33 0.95 6.24
CA SER A 89 11.70 0.51 6.04
C SER A 89 12.58 1.59 5.40
N PRO A 90 13.87 1.66 5.75
CA PRO A 90 14.84 2.53 5.09
C PRO A 90 14.96 2.31 3.58
N PHE A 91 14.68 1.10 3.10
CA PHE A 91 14.72 0.79 1.67
C PHE A 91 13.43 1.17 0.93
N SER A 92 12.40 1.56 1.65
CA SER A 92 11.18 2.10 1.04
C SER A 92 11.39 3.55 0.60
N PRO A 93 10.87 3.96 -0.58
CA PRO A 93 10.85 5.37 -0.99
C PRO A 93 10.19 6.30 0.04
N HIS A 94 9.28 5.76 0.85
CA HIS A 94 8.57 6.50 1.89
C HIS A 94 9.44 6.83 3.13
N TRP A 95 10.62 6.23 3.28
CA TRP A 95 11.53 6.60 4.38
C TRP A 95 11.88 8.08 4.37
N LYS A 96 11.99 8.67 3.18
CA LYS A 96 12.25 10.11 3.03
C LYS A 96 11.27 10.98 3.80
N ASP A 97 10.00 10.56 3.93
CA ASP A 97 8.93 11.32 4.58
C ASP A 97 8.61 10.82 5.98
N PHE A 98 8.87 9.56 6.30
CA PHE A 98 8.50 8.94 7.58
C PHE A 98 9.68 8.54 8.45
N GLY A 99 10.89 8.41 7.90
CA GLY A 99 12.10 8.10 8.66
C GLY A 99 12.47 9.21 9.63
N ILE A 100 12.83 8.85 10.86
CA ILE A 100 13.14 9.81 11.95
C ILE A 100 14.56 9.69 12.48
N MET A 101 15.40 8.95 11.79
CA MET A 101 16.82 8.79 12.09
C MET A 101 17.64 8.68 10.80
N PRO A 102 18.87 9.18 10.76
CA PRO A 102 19.81 8.90 9.67
C PRO A 102 20.03 7.41 9.49
N VAL A 103 20.32 6.98 8.28
CA VAL A 103 20.56 5.58 7.94
C VAL A 103 21.80 5.45 7.08
N ASN A 104 22.64 4.48 7.39
CA ASN A 104 23.74 4.04 6.56
C ASN A 104 23.38 2.70 5.91
N MET A 105 24.01 2.41 4.78
CA MET A 105 23.95 1.11 4.12
C MET A 105 25.36 0.59 3.86
N ASP A 106 25.54 -0.71 3.86
CA ASP A 106 26.78 -1.33 3.47
C ASP A 106 26.82 -1.47 1.95
N HIS A 107 27.86 -0.90 1.35
CA HIS A 107 28.12 -1.00 -0.09
C HIS A 107 29.28 -1.96 -0.32
N PRO A 108 29.19 -2.92 -1.28
CA PRO A 108 30.20 -3.94 -1.48
C PRO A 108 31.63 -3.41 -1.71
N GLU A 109 31.76 -2.25 -2.38
CA GLU A 109 33.05 -1.68 -2.75
C GLU A 109 33.45 -0.48 -1.87
N LEU A 110 32.49 0.25 -1.30
CA LEU A 110 32.73 1.52 -0.59
C LEU A 110 32.62 1.39 0.94
N GLY A 111 32.32 0.17 1.44
CA GLY A 111 32.03 -0.02 2.87
C GLY A 111 30.72 0.64 3.30
N THR A 112 30.63 1.07 4.55
CA THR A 112 29.43 1.72 5.07
C THR A 112 29.28 3.14 4.53
N VAL A 113 28.23 3.40 3.74
CA VAL A 113 27.93 4.70 3.13
C VAL A 113 26.61 5.26 3.65
N PRO A 114 26.49 6.59 3.77
CA PRO A 114 25.24 7.19 4.22
C PRO A 114 24.14 7.08 3.15
N MET A 115 23.03 6.47 3.49
CA MET A 115 21.82 6.37 2.65
C MET A 115 20.89 7.56 2.86
N TYR A 116 20.63 7.92 4.12
CA TYR A 116 19.85 9.08 4.49
C TYR A 116 20.60 9.95 5.50
N VAL A 117 20.89 11.17 5.11
CA VAL A 117 21.55 12.19 5.93
C VAL A 117 20.60 13.34 6.14
N ASP A 118 20.42 13.74 7.40
CA ASP A 118 19.53 14.86 7.75
C ASP A 118 19.95 16.15 7.02
N GLY A 119 18.97 16.84 6.43
CA GLY A 119 19.16 18.04 5.62
C GLY A 119 19.63 17.79 4.17
N ARG A 120 19.84 16.53 3.72
CA ARG A 120 20.25 16.21 2.36
C ARG A 120 19.15 15.55 1.54
N ASN A 121 19.12 15.84 0.22
CA ASN A 121 18.20 15.24 -0.75
C ASN A 121 16.72 15.30 -0.33
N GLY A 122 16.33 16.32 0.44
CA GLY A 122 14.98 16.52 0.96
C GLY A 122 14.60 15.57 2.10
N TYR A 123 15.54 14.82 2.68
CA TYR A 123 15.35 14.11 3.93
C TYR A 123 15.53 15.09 5.10
N ASP A 124 14.54 15.19 5.98
CA ASP A 124 14.50 16.14 7.10
C ASP A 124 13.83 15.47 8.30
N VAL A 125 14.62 15.09 9.28
CA VAL A 125 14.20 14.39 10.50
C VAL A 125 13.19 15.24 11.30
N LYS A 126 13.38 16.55 11.37
CA LYS A 126 12.48 17.44 12.10
C LYS A 126 11.11 17.54 11.42
N ARG A 127 11.09 17.65 10.09
CA ARG A 127 9.86 17.62 9.30
C ARG A 127 9.13 16.29 9.48
N ASN A 128 9.85 15.19 9.39
CA ASN A 128 9.27 13.84 9.48
C ASN A 128 8.70 13.56 10.89
N ARG A 129 9.37 14.04 11.96
CA ARG A 129 8.82 13.97 13.32
C ARG A 129 7.52 14.77 13.43
N ARG A 130 7.46 15.98 12.86
CA ARG A 130 6.22 16.77 12.82
C ARG A 130 5.10 16.08 12.06
N LEU A 131 5.44 15.38 10.97
CA LEU A 131 4.47 14.60 10.21
C LEU A 131 3.91 13.43 11.05
N ARG A 132 4.77 12.69 11.75
CA ARG A 132 4.32 11.63 12.70
C ARG A 132 3.40 12.18 13.77
N ASP A 133 3.75 13.33 14.38
CA ASP A 133 2.91 14.01 15.38
C ASP A 133 1.58 14.43 14.78
N ALA A 134 1.56 14.87 13.52
CA ALA A 134 0.34 15.24 12.82
C ALA A 134 -0.58 14.01 12.61
N PHE A 135 -0.04 12.85 12.24
CA PHE A 135 -0.79 11.60 12.17
C PHE A 135 -1.40 11.22 13.53
N ILE A 136 -0.61 11.26 14.61
CA ILE A 136 -1.11 10.96 15.97
C ILE A 136 -2.22 11.95 16.38
N LYS A 137 -2.11 13.23 16.03
CA LYS A 137 -3.16 14.22 16.30
C LYS A 137 -4.44 13.90 15.54
N VAL A 138 -4.36 13.53 14.26
CA VAL A 138 -5.53 13.14 13.47
C VAL A 138 -6.19 11.90 14.06
N MET A 139 -5.42 10.86 14.39
CA MET A 139 -5.94 9.67 15.06
C MET A 139 -6.78 10.04 16.29
N ARG A 140 -6.26 10.89 17.16
CA ARG A 140 -6.94 11.30 18.40
C ARG A 140 -8.15 12.23 18.18
N LEU A 141 -8.26 12.88 17.04
CA LEU A 141 -9.37 13.78 16.72
C LEU A 141 -10.59 13.04 16.17
N THR A 142 -10.41 11.86 15.57
CA THR A 142 -11.48 11.10 14.91
C THR A 142 -12.30 10.28 15.92
N ASP A 143 -13.45 9.77 15.51
CA ASP A 143 -14.36 8.98 16.36
C ASP A 143 -14.06 7.48 16.29
N CYS A 144 -13.45 7.05 15.18
CA CYS A 144 -13.08 5.67 14.94
C CYS A 144 -11.86 5.62 14.02
N MET A 145 -11.03 4.62 14.21
CA MET A 145 -10.02 4.21 13.24
C MET A 145 -10.39 2.86 12.62
N THR A 146 -10.11 2.70 11.33
CA THR A 146 -10.15 1.40 10.66
C THR A 146 -8.76 1.00 10.17
N VAL A 147 -8.45 -0.29 10.32
CA VAL A 147 -7.15 -0.87 9.97
C VAL A 147 -7.33 -2.25 9.35
N THR A 148 -6.32 -2.76 8.65
CA THR A 148 -6.43 -3.99 7.86
C THR A 148 -6.09 -5.26 8.62
N THR A 149 -5.25 -5.19 9.67
CA THR A 149 -4.67 -6.37 10.32
C THR A 149 -4.72 -6.27 11.85
N PRO A 150 -4.66 -7.41 12.56
CA PRO A 150 -4.55 -7.41 14.02
C PRO A 150 -3.29 -6.69 14.53
N SER A 151 -2.18 -6.77 13.80
CA SER A 151 -0.93 -6.09 14.15
C SER A 151 -1.09 -4.57 14.10
N LEU A 152 -1.75 -4.03 13.05
CA LEU A 152 -2.10 -2.61 12.98
C LEU A 152 -3.07 -2.20 14.08
N LYS A 153 -4.08 -3.02 14.38
CA LYS A 153 -5.00 -2.75 15.48
C LYS A 153 -4.24 -2.63 16.81
N LYS A 154 -3.35 -3.55 17.11
CA LYS A 154 -2.48 -3.51 18.31
C LYS A 154 -1.59 -2.26 18.32
N LEU A 155 -1.02 -1.90 17.17
CA LEU A 155 -0.15 -0.73 17.03
C LEU A 155 -0.91 0.56 17.30
N TYR A 156 -2.03 0.78 16.61
CA TYR A 156 -2.75 2.04 16.64
C TYR A 156 -3.68 2.21 17.85
N SER A 157 -4.03 1.13 18.55
CA SER A 157 -4.72 1.20 19.86
C SER A 157 -3.90 1.93 20.93
N ARG A 158 -2.61 2.21 20.70
CA ARG A 158 -1.80 3.10 21.55
C ARG A 158 -2.15 4.57 21.40
N TYR A 159 -2.84 4.93 20.33
CA TYR A 159 -3.13 6.31 19.95
C TYR A 159 -4.63 6.63 19.89
N HIS A 160 -5.47 5.59 19.79
CA HIS A 160 -6.93 5.71 19.66
C HIS A 160 -7.66 4.54 20.31
N ASP A 161 -8.71 4.85 21.12
CA ASP A 161 -9.42 3.83 21.90
C ASP A 161 -10.38 2.98 21.05
N ASN A 162 -10.92 3.54 19.96
CA ASN A 162 -11.85 2.86 19.06
C ASN A 162 -11.18 2.52 17.72
N VAL A 163 -10.41 1.41 17.70
CA VAL A 163 -9.77 0.88 16.50
C VAL A 163 -10.48 -0.38 16.04
N GLN A 164 -11.08 -0.36 14.86
CA GLN A 164 -11.80 -1.48 14.26
C GLN A 164 -11.00 -2.12 13.13
N MET A 165 -11.06 -3.44 13.03
CA MET A 165 -10.40 -4.16 11.95
C MET A 165 -11.38 -4.35 10.78
N VAL A 166 -10.98 -3.81 9.62
CA VAL A 166 -11.66 -3.98 8.34
C VAL A 166 -10.62 -4.53 7.34
N PRO A 167 -10.52 -5.86 7.17
CA PRO A 167 -9.51 -6.47 6.30
C PRO A 167 -9.63 -5.98 4.86
N ASN A 168 -8.51 -6.00 4.14
CA ASN A 168 -8.54 -5.83 2.70
C ASN A 168 -9.29 -6.97 2.03
N ALA A 169 -10.05 -6.64 1.00
CA ALA A 169 -10.78 -7.59 0.18
C ALA A 169 -10.62 -7.24 -1.30
N ILE A 170 -10.83 -8.21 -2.16
CA ILE A 170 -10.88 -8.02 -3.61
C ILE A 170 -12.31 -8.16 -4.11
N ASP A 171 -12.64 -7.48 -5.21
CA ASP A 171 -13.90 -7.69 -5.90
C ASP A 171 -13.80 -8.90 -6.83
N PHE A 172 -14.41 -10.02 -6.45
CA PHE A 172 -14.45 -11.23 -7.27
C PHE A 172 -15.22 -11.05 -8.60
N GLY A 173 -15.95 -9.97 -8.78
CA GLY A 173 -16.51 -9.60 -10.08
C GLY A 173 -15.42 -9.13 -11.05
N LEU A 174 -14.41 -8.47 -10.54
CA LEU A 174 -13.23 -7.98 -11.27
C LEU A 174 -12.13 -9.04 -11.32
N TRP A 175 -11.84 -9.68 -10.18
CA TRP A 175 -10.84 -10.74 -10.02
C TRP A 175 -11.45 -12.13 -10.29
N LYS A 176 -11.92 -12.34 -11.50
CA LYS A 176 -12.46 -13.66 -11.88
C LYS A 176 -11.31 -14.64 -12.07
N PRO A 177 -11.47 -15.91 -11.60
CA PRO A 177 -10.53 -16.97 -11.92
C PRO A 177 -10.27 -17.05 -13.42
N LEU A 178 -9.04 -17.34 -13.79
CA LEU A 178 -8.64 -17.51 -15.16
C LEU A 178 -8.64 -18.97 -15.54
N GLU A 179 -9.22 -19.27 -16.68
CA GLU A 179 -8.79 -20.44 -17.43
C GLU A 179 -7.47 -20.06 -18.14
N VAL A 180 -6.36 -20.48 -17.54
CA VAL A 180 -5.03 -20.24 -18.12
C VAL A 180 -4.82 -21.21 -19.25
N THR A 181 -4.80 -20.72 -20.47
CA THR A 181 -4.49 -21.50 -21.66
C THR A 181 -3.23 -20.96 -22.32
N HIS A 182 -2.06 -21.14 -21.71
CA HIS A 182 -0.84 -20.89 -22.45
C HIS A 182 -0.23 -22.20 -22.97
N LYS A 183 0.28 -22.14 -24.20
CA LYS A 183 0.82 -23.29 -24.92
C LYS A 183 2.36 -23.36 -24.93
N SER A 184 3.04 -22.60 -24.05
CA SER A 184 4.51 -22.44 -24.13
C SER A 184 5.30 -23.66 -23.68
N GLY A 185 4.69 -24.63 -23.00
CA GLY A 185 5.38 -25.76 -22.38
C GLY A 185 6.32 -25.42 -21.23
N LYS A 186 6.39 -24.14 -20.84
CA LYS A 186 7.18 -23.64 -19.71
C LYS A 186 6.23 -23.16 -18.60
N VAL A 187 6.57 -23.43 -17.35
CA VAL A 187 5.87 -22.90 -16.18
C VAL A 187 6.18 -21.40 -16.06
N ARG A 188 5.17 -20.59 -15.88
CA ARG A 188 5.29 -19.13 -15.72
C ARG A 188 5.01 -18.76 -14.27
N VAL A 189 6.03 -18.19 -13.61
CA VAL A 189 5.95 -17.80 -12.19
C VAL A 189 5.92 -16.29 -12.09
N LEU A 190 4.84 -15.74 -11.56
CA LEU A 190 4.63 -14.31 -11.42
C LEU A 190 5.12 -13.82 -10.06
N TYR A 191 5.90 -12.73 -10.07
CA TYR A 191 6.18 -11.89 -8.92
C TYR A 191 5.73 -10.45 -9.21
N THR A 192 4.91 -9.88 -8.34
CA THR A 192 4.45 -8.48 -8.49
C THR A 192 4.99 -7.63 -7.36
N GLY A 193 5.37 -6.39 -7.66
CA GLY A 193 5.79 -5.46 -6.60
C GLY A 193 6.31 -4.13 -7.11
N ALA A 194 6.04 -3.10 -6.32
CA ALA A 194 6.65 -1.77 -6.43
C ALA A 194 7.95 -1.70 -5.62
N ALA A 195 8.65 -0.57 -5.67
CA ALA A 195 9.95 -0.37 -4.99
C ALA A 195 9.91 -0.60 -3.46
N ASN A 196 8.75 -0.46 -2.83
CA ASN A 196 8.54 -0.72 -1.41
C ASN A 196 8.53 -2.23 -1.04
N HIS A 197 8.75 -3.13 -2.02
CA HIS A 197 8.91 -4.58 -1.83
C HIS A 197 10.37 -5.03 -1.97
N ARG A 198 11.33 -4.12 -1.82
CA ARG A 198 12.75 -4.45 -1.98
C ARG A 198 13.21 -5.54 -1.02
N GLU A 199 12.86 -5.46 0.26
CA GLU A 199 13.24 -6.47 1.24
C GLU A 199 12.57 -7.83 0.98
N ASP A 200 11.35 -7.82 0.45
CA ASP A 200 10.65 -9.04 0.07
C ASP A 200 11.35 -9.71 -1.12
N TRP A 201 11.81 -8.90 -2.08
CA TRP A 201 12.61 -9.37 -3.21
C TRP A 201 13.96 -9.93 -2.76
N GLU A 202 14.73 -9.19 -1.96
CA GLU A 202 16.03 -9.65 -1.44
C GLU A 202 15.89 -10.93 -0.61
N TYR A 203 14.77 -11.10 0.10
CA TYR A 203 14.48 -12.33 0.86
C TYR A 203 14.31 -13.56 -0.02
N VAL A 204 13.76 -13.42 -1.23
CA VAL A 204 13.44 -14.55 -2.14
C VAL A 204 14.44 -14.71 -3.27
N LYS A 205 15.23 -13.69 -3.58
CA LYS A 205 16.13 -13.65 -4.75
C LYS A 205 17.05 -14.87 -4.88
N GLU A 206 17.72 -15.25 -3.81
CA GLU A 206 18.66 -16.40 -3.83
C GLU A 206 17.93 -17.72 -4.11
N VAL A 207 16.69 -17.86 -3.65
CA VAL A 207 15.86 -19.03 -3.96
C VAL A 207 15.50 -19.05 -5.45
N ILE A 208 15.14 -17.90 -6.02
CA ILE A 208 14.83 -17.76 -7.45
C ILE A 208 16.04 -18.10 -8.31
N ILE A 209 17.24 -17.59 -7.96
CA ILE A 209 18.50 -17.90 -8.66
C ILE A 209 18.76 -19.41 -8.65
N ARG A 210 18.63 -20.06 -7.50
CA ARG A 210 18.80 -21.51 -7.38
C ARG A 210 17.77 -22.27 -8.20
N LEU A 211 16.50 -21.88 -8.16
CA LEU A 211 15.45 -22.51 -8.96
C LEU A 211 15.71 -22.35 -10.46
N GLN A 212 16.23 -21.21 -10.92
CA GLN A 212 16.61 -21.04 -12.32
C GLN A 212 17.76 -21.99 -12.72
N LYS A 213 18.70 -22.26 -11.80
CA LYS A 213 19.80 -23.18 -12.04
C LYS A 213 19.32 -24.65 -12.10
N ASP A 214 18.47 -25.04 -11.15
CA ASP A 214 18.07 -26.44 -10.95
C ASP A 214 16.96 -26.87 -11.91
N TYR A 215 16.12 -25.96 -12.37
CA TYR A 215 14.96 -26.22 -13.22
C TYR A 215 14.97 -25.34 -14.47
N PRO A 216 15.22 -25.90 -15.69
CA PRO A 216 15.35 -25.09 -16.90
C PRO A 216 14.01 -24.66 -17.53
N ASN A 217 12.90 -25.33 -17.20
CA ASN A 217 11.63 -25.21 -17.91
C ASN A 217 10.63 -24.25 -17.26
N TRP A 218 11.10 -23.09 -16.76
CA TRP A 218 10.20 -22.05 -16.25
C TRP A 218 10.71 -20.64 -16.58
N THR A 219 9.81 -19.68 -16.54
CA THR A 219 10.06 -18.26 -16.79
C THR A 219 9.60 -17.46 -15.59
N LEU A 220 10.45 -16.57 -15.10
CA LEU A 220 10.08 -15.57 -14.12
C LEU A 220 9.38 -14.41 -14.83
N VAL A 221 8.17 -14.09 -14.41
CA VAL A 221 7.40 -12.95 -14.91
C VAL A 221 7.36 -11.90 -13.83
N LEU A 222 7.88 -10.71 -14.11
CA LEU A 222 7.90 -9.56 -13.20
C LEU A 222 6.85 -8.54 -13.66
N LEU A 223 5.97 -8.11 -12.75
CA LEU A 223 5.01 -7.03 -12.99
C LEU A 223 5.24 -5.89 -12.00
N GLY A 224 5.51 -4.70 -12.51
CA GLY A 224 5.85 -3.51 -11.75
C GLY A 224 7.34 -3.19 -11.77
N MET A 225 8.04 -3.33 -10.65
CA MET A 225 9.48 -3.03 -10.57
C MET A 225 10.33 -4.04 -11.34
N ASP A 226 11.32 -3.53 -12.08
CA ASP A 226 12.33 -4.36 -12.75
C ASP A 226 13.39 -4.83 -11.74
N TRP A 227 13.04 -5.86 -10.99
CA TRP A 227 13.91 -6.43 -9.97
C TRP A 227 15.19 -7.05 -10.53
N HIS A 228 15.16 -7.46 -11.79
CA HIS A 228 16.34 -8.02 -12.44
C HIS A 228 17.48 -7.01 -12.52
N ASN A 229 17.20 -5.79 -12.98
CA ASN A 229 18.21 -4.72 -13.07
C ASN A 229 18.63 -4.17 -11.69
N HIS A 230 17.87 -4.46 -10.62
CA HIS A 230 18.15 -4.03 -9.25
C HIS A 230 18.79 -5.14 -8.39
N SER A 231 19.03 -6.33 -8.95
CA SER A 231 19.45 -7.50 -8.16
C SER A 231 20.95 -7.74 -8.09
N GLY A 232 21.76 -6.91 -8.74
CA GLY A 232 23.23 -7.08 -8.70
C GLY A 232 23.76 -8.30 -9.45
N GLY A 233 22.93 -9.00 -10.25
CA GLY A 233 23.33 -10.17 -11.04
C GLY A 233 22.80 -11.50 -10.48
N GLY A 234 23.24 -12.62 -11.11
CA GLY A 234 22.90 -13.98 -10.68
C GLY A 234 21.65 -14.57 -11.34
N LEU A 235 20.76 -13.75 -11.87
CA LEU A 235 19.55 -14.20 -12.56
C LEU A 235 19.82 -14.44 -14.06
N ASP A 236 19.25 -15.50 -14.60
CA ASP A 236 19.27 -15.80 -16.03
C ASP A 236 18.26 -14.93 -16.79
N ARG A 237 18.76 -13.89 -17.47
CA ARG A 237 17.96 -12.91 -18.23
C ARG A 237 17.11 -13.54 -19.33
N SER A 238 17.57 -14.60 -19.94
CA SER A 238 16.85 -15.28 -21.04
C SER A 238 15.54 -15.92 -20.60
N ARG A 239 15.34 -16.02 -19.29
CA ARG A 239 14.16 -16.61 -18.62
C ARG A 239 13.42 -15.63 -17.71
N ILE A 240 13.54 -14.34 -18.02
CA ILE A 240 12.81 -13.29 -17.32
C ILE A 240 12.00 -12.49 -18.33
N GLU A 241 10.73 -12.31 -18.05
CA GLU A 241 9.84 -11.36 -18.71
C GLU A 241 9.51 -10.24 -17.72
N TRP A 242 9.74 -9.00 -18.12
CA TRP A 242 9.38 -7.86 -17.32
C TRP A 242 8.28 -7.04 -17.97
N HIS A 243 7.28 -6.69 -17.17
CA HIS A 243 6.16 -5.83 -17.51
C HIS A 243 6.14 -4.66 -16.54
N GLY A 244 5.99 -3.45 -17.06
CA GLY A 244 5.98 -2.22 -16.29
C GLY A 244 4.78 -2.10 -15.34
N TRP A 245 4.64 -0.92 -14.77
CA TRP A 245 3.55 -0.59 -13.87
C TRP A 245 2.19 -0.65 -14.59
N ALA A 246 1.18 -1.20 -13.91
CA ALA A 246 -0.21 -1.11 -14.31
C ALA A 246 -1.00 -0.30 -13.27
N ASP A 247 -1.83 0.62 -13.73
CA ASP A 247 -2.75 1.35 -12.85
C ASP A 247 -3.76 0.41 -12.20
N ILE A 248 -4.27 0.78 -11.04
CA ILE A 248 -5.13 -0.08 -10.23
C ILE A 248 -6.34 -0.65 -11.00
N ASP A 249 -6.93 0.14 -11.88
CA ASP A 249 -8.08 -0.28 -12.68
C ASP A 249 -7.70 -1.27 -13.79
N ALA A 250 -6.45 -1.18 -14.30
CA ALA A 250 -5.90 -2.08 -15.32
C ALA A 250 -5.19 -3.30 -14.73
N TYR A 251 -4.83 -3.26 -13.46
CA TYR A 251 -3.98 -4.27 -12.82
C TYR A 251 -4.54 -5.70 -12.87
N PRO A 252 -5.83 -5.96 -12.57
CA PRO A 252 -6.40 -7.30 -12.70
C PRO A 252 -6.32 -7.84 -14.13
N PHE A 253 -6.56 -6.98 -15.13
CA PHE A 253 -6.49 -7.34 -16.54
C PHE A 253 -5.03 -7.57 -17.01
N ALA A 254 -4.09 -6.77 -16.51
CA ALA A 254 -2.68 -6.96 -16.76
C ALA A 254 -2.20 -8.31 -16.21
N MET A 255 -2.50 -8.62 -14.95
CA MET A 255 -2.19 -9.92 -14.36
C MET A 255 -2.82 -11.08 -15.14
N LYS A 256 -4.09 -10.92 -15.51
CA LYS A 256 -4.79 -11.89 -16.34
C LYS A 256 -4.09 -12.14 -17.67
N GLY A 257 -3.71 -11.07 -18.38
CA GLY A 257 -3.06 -11.15 -19.69
C GLY A 257 -1.69 -11.83 -19.67
N LEU A 258 -1.03 -11.89 -18.50
CA LEU A 258 0.26 -12.57 -18.34
C LEU A 258 0.16 -14.09 -18.35
N CYS A 259 -1.02 -14.66 -18.14
CA CYS A 259 -1.27 -16.12 -18.18
C CYS A 259 -0.23 -16.92 -17.37
N CYS A 260 0.02 -16.53 -16.11
CA CYS A 260 0.98 -17.21 -15.25
C CYS A 260 0.33 -18.40 -14.53
N ASP A 261 1.11 -19.45 -14.29
CA ASP A 261 0.67 -20.68 -13.63
C ASP A 261 0.74 -20.57 -12.12
N ILE A 262 1.72 -19.82 -11.61
CA ILE A 262 2.02 -19.68 -10.19
C ILE A 262 2.24 -18.20 -9.87
N GLY A 263 1.53 -17.68 -8.86
CA GLY A 263 1.83 -16.39 -8.23
C GLY A 263 2.64 -16.60 -6.95
N ILE A 264 3.68 -15.81 -6.73
CA ILE A 264 4.43 -15.81 -5.48
C ILE A 264 4.32 -14.44 -4.79
N ALA A 265 4.04 -14.45 -3.49
CA ALA A 265 3.91 -13.26 -2.65
C ALA A 265 4.79 -13.38 -1.40
N PRO A 266 6.12 -13.42 -1.54
CA PRO A 266 7.02 -13.52 -0.40
C PRO A 266 6.91 -12.26 0.47
N ILE A 267 7.06 -12.45 1.79
CA ILE A 267 7.10 -11.37 2.76
C ILE A 267 8.30 -11.60 3.68
N SER A 268 9.22 -10.65 3.70
CA SER A 268 10.36 -10.65 4.62
C SER A 268 9.92 -10.36 6.07
N LYS A 269 10.67 -10.91 7.03
CA LYS A 269 10.36 -10.77 8.47
C LYS A 269 10.86 -9.44 9.02
N ILE A 270 10.20 -8.34 8.65
CA ILE A 270 10.44 -7.00 9.19
C ILE A 270 9.17 -6.44 9.83
N GLU A 271 9.31 -5.54 10.79
CA GLU A 271 8.20 -4.95 11.55
C GLU A 271 7.11 -4.33 10.64
N PHE A 272 7.53 -3.67 9.57
CA PHE A 272 6.59 -3.11 8.60
C PHE A 272 5.71 -4.18 7.97
N ASN A 273 6.30 -5.29 7.59
CA ASN A 273 5.62 -6.39 6.91
C ASN A 273 4.70 -7.20 7.84
N GLU A 274 4.99 -7.24 9.14
CA GLU A 274 4.09 -7.85 10.14
C GLU A 274 2.72 -7.14 10.20
N CYS A 275 2.67 -5.89 9.74
CA CYS A 275 1.47 -5.07 9.69
C CYS A 275 0.73 -5.17 8.34
N ARG A 276 1.34 -5.73 7.30
CA ARG A 276 0.75 -5.81 5.96
C ARG A 276 -0.41 -6.80 5.88
N SER A 277 -1.35 -6.49 5.02
CA SER A 277 -2.44 -7.40 4.67
C SER A 277 -1.99 -8.44 3.63
N SER A 278 -2.76 -9.53 3.53
CA SER A 278 -2.54 -10.62 2.57
C SER A 278 -3.13 -10.33 1.18
N ILE A 279 -3.32 -9.06 0.80
CA ILE A 279 -4.00 -8.69 -0.45
C ILE A 279 -3.35 -9.34 -1.68
N LYS A 280 -2.04 -9.39 -1.76
CA LYS A 280 -1.31 -10.04 -2.86
C LYS A 280 -1.54 -11.54 -2.98
N TRP A 281 -1.88 -12.19 -1.89
CA TRP A 281 -2.24 -13.61 -1.90
C TRP A 281 -3.68 -13.80 -2.39
N LEU A 282 -4.55 -12.81 -2.19
CA LEU A 282 -5.93 -12.84 -2.69
C LEU A 282 -5.99 -12.57 -4.20
N GLU A 283 -5.11 -11.72 -4.71
CA GLU A 283 -4.95 -11.40 -6.13
C GLU A 283 -4.42 -12.60 -6.93
#